data_ce98b2ec0d2ada82d13073207a22e26d
#
_entry.id   ce98b2ec0d2ada82d13073207a22e26d
#
_cell.length_a   1.000
_cell.length_b   1.000
_cell.length_c   1.000
_cell.angle_alpha   90.00
_cell.angle_beta   90.00
_cell.angle_gamma   90.00
#
_symmetry.space_group_name_H-M   'P 1'
#
loop_
_entity.id
_entity.type
_entity.pdbx_description
1 polymer ?
#
loop_
_entity_poly.entity_id
_entity_poly.type
_entity_poly.pdbx_seq_one_letter_code
_entity_poly.pdbx_strand_id
1 'polypeptide(L)'
;AYNKIASEYDASREGQYTRFHIMELSNTIDLHEGNVVLDVACGNGTLLRELSKKAKIQANGIDISENMICSAKMRYPNMSFEVKPCYPLEWSNESIDIITVCCAFHHFDNPQGFVNECKRVLKKNGTVYIADPNFGAVVRFIANKLWFPFSKSGDVRIYSKKELEEIFYNCRFKTVQVYRKGKGVFLKAEK
;
A
#
# COMPACT_ATOMS: atom_id res chain seq x y z
N ALA A 1 -15.11 -6.70 5.61
CA ALA A 1 -15.02 -5.89 6.84
C ALA A 1 -15.12 -4.39 6.52
N TYR A 2 -14.30 -3.87 5.62
CA TYR A 2 -14.15 -2.43 5.33
C TYR A 2 -15.39 -1.75 4.71
N ASN A 3 -16.24 -2.45 3.98
CA ASN A 3 -17.48 -1.89 3.42
C ASN A 3 -18.44 -1.30 4.48
N LYS A 4 -18.35 -1.73 5.74
CA LYS A 4 -19.26 -1.27 6.80
C LYS A 4 -18.82 0.03 7.49
N ILE A 5 -17.53 0.40 7.38
CA ILE A 5 -16.93 1.51 8.12
C ILE A 5 -16.39 2.63 7.22
N ALA A 6 -16.62 2.55 5.90
CA ALA A 6 -16.01 3.47 4.93
C ALA A 6 -16.30 4.97 5.20
N SER A 7 -17.52 5.32 5.66
CA SER A 7 -17.91 6.69 5.97
C SER A 7 -17.27 7.26 7.24
N GLU A 8 -16.95 6.40 8.20
CA GLU A 8 -16.39 6.77 9.52
C GLU A 8 -14.95 6.27 9.71
N TYR A 9 -14.34 5.76 8.63
CA TYR A 9 -13.04 5.10 8.69
C TYR A 9 -11.97 5.96 9.35
N ASP A 10 -11.86 7.24 9.00
CA ASP A 10 -10.83 8.14 9.53
C ASP A 10 -10.95 8.37 11.05
N ALA A 11 -12.16 8.26 11.59
CA ALA A 11 -12.45 8.38 13.03
C ALA A 11 -12.30 7.05 13.78
N SER A 12 -12.29 5.93 13.04
CA SER A 12 -12.13 4.59 13.60
C SER A 12 -10.73 4.38 14.19
N ARG A 13 -10.58 3.33 15.00
CA ARG A 13 -9.29 2.94 15.59
C ARG A 13 -8.28 2.54 14.49
N GLU A 14 -8.76 1.85 13.48
CA GLU A 14 -8.00 1.44 12.30
C GLU A 14 -7.55 2.65 11.47
N GLY A 15 -8.44 3.62 11.23
CA GLY A 15 -8.12 4.84 10.50
C GLY A 15 -7.09 5.72 11.24
N GLN A 16 -7.21 5.85 12.55
CA GLN A 16 -6.21 6.55 13.37
C GLN A 16 -4.83 5.86 13.34
N TYR A 17 -4.82 4.53 13.35
CA TYR A 17 -3.60 3.74 13.21
C TYR A 17 -2.96 3.93 11.83
N THR A 18 -3.75 3.84 10.77
CA THR A 18 -3.31 4.02 9.38
C THR A 18 -2.77 5.43 9.13
N ARG A 19 -3.33 6.45 9.79
CA ARG A 19 -2.88 7.84 9.67
C ARG A 19 -1.40 8.04 9.96
N PHE A 20 -0.85 7.37 10.96
CA PHE A 20 0.59 7.40 11.24
C PHE A 20 1.41 6.92 10.03
N HIS A 21 1.00 5.81 9.42
CA HIS A 21 1.67 5.22 8.25
C HIS A 21 1.55 6.11 7.02
N ILE A 22 0.37 6.70 6.78
CA ILE A 22 0.13 7.66 5.70
C ILE A 22 1.07 8.87 5.82
N MET A 23 1.15 9.46 7.01
CA MET A 23 2.00 10.64 7.23
C MET A 23 3.47 10.31 7.03
N GLU A 24 3.92 9.16 7.53
CA GLU A 24 5.30 8.71 7.35
C GLU A 24 5.64 8.44 5.88
N LEU A 25 4.79 7.70 5.16
CA LEU A 25 4.95 7.49 3.72
C LEU A 25 4.97 8.81 2.96
N SER A 26 3.98 9.67 3.21
CA SER A 26 3.90 10.97 2.56
C SER A 26 5.17 11.79 2.76
N ASN A 27 5.84 11.70 3.92
CA ASN A 27 7.08 12.42 4.19
C ASN A 27 8.31 11.78 3.52
N THR A 28 8.27 10.49 3.23
CA THR A 28 9.41 9.72 2.70
C THR A 28 9.40 9.67 1.16
N ILE A 29 8.22 9.75 0.55
CA ILE A 29 8.08 9.66 -0.91
C ILE A 29 8.66 10.90 -1.58
N ASP A 30 9.61 10.68 -2.49
CA ASP A 30 10.17 11.71 -3.36
C ASP A 30 9.24 11.92 -4.56
N LEU A 31 8.58 13.08 -4.61
CA LEU A 31 7.57 13.42 -5.59
C LEU A 31 8.03 14.55 -6.50
N HIS A 32 7.78 14.36 -7.79
CA HIS A 32 7.98 15.38 -8.81
C HIS A 32 6.67 15.71 -9.52
N GLU A 33 6.59 16.93 -10.06
CA GLU A 33 5.47 17.36 -10.91
C GLU A 33 5.25 16.39 -12.09
N GLY A 34 4.01 15.99 -12.28
CA GLY A 34 3.62 15.09 -13.36
C GLY A 34 3.81 13.60 -13.09
N ASN A 35 4.36 13.20 -11.91
CA ASN A 35 4.46 11.78 -11.58
C ASN A 35 3.11 11.07 -11.66
N VAL A 36 3.11 9.89 -12.27
CA VAL A 36 1.98 8.95 -12.25
C VAL A 36 2.10 8.08 -11.00
N VAL A 37 1.18 8.26 -10.07
CA VAL A 37 1.14 7.54 -8.79
C VAL A 37 -0.02 6.56 -8.78
N LEU A 38 0.25 5.32 -8.41
CA LEU A 38 -0.74 4.27 -8.18
C LEU A 38 -0.73 3.86 -6.71
N ASP A 39 -1.83 4.13 -6.01
CA ASP A 39 -2.04 3.65 -4.63
C ASP A 39 -2.88 2.38 -4.66
N VAL A 40 -2.30 1.26 -4.25
CA VAL A 40 -2.94 -0.06 -4.27
C VAL A 40 -3.49 -0.38 -2.89
N ALA A 41 -4.76 -0.79 -2.85
CA ALA A 41 -5.60 -0.86 -1.66
C ALA A 41 -5.70 0.53 -0.99
N CYS A 42 -6.10 1.52 -1.80
CA CYS A 42 -6.06 2.95 -1.46
C CYS A 42 -7.09 3.37 -0.41
N GLY A 43 -8.00 2.49 -0.03
CA GLY A 43 -9.10 2.81 0.86
C GLY A 43 -9.90 4.03 0.38
N ASN A 44 -10.09 5.01 1.26
CA ASN A 44 -10.81 6.25 0.97
C ASN A 44 -9.96 7.35 0.30
N GLY A 45 -8.76 7.02 -0.22
CA GLY A 45 -7.91 7.93 -0.99
C GLY A 45 -7.07 8.93 -0.17
N THR A 46 -7.00 8.77 1.15
CA THR A 46 -6.34 9.75 2.03
C THR A 46 -4.83 9.89 1.73
N LEU A 47 -4.12 8.81 1.39
CA LEU A 47 -2.69 8.89 1.04
C LEU A 47 -2.47 9.71 -0.24
N LEU A 48 -3.21 9.42 -1.31
CA LEU A 48 -3.13 10.19 -2.57
C LEU A 48 -3.42 11.67 -2.37
N ARG A 49 -4.38 11.99 -1.51
CA ARG A 49 -4.69 13.37 -1.11
C ARG A 49 -3.48 14.06 -0.44
N GLU A 50 -2.80 13.39 0.49
CA GLU A 50 -1.62 13.96 1.16
C GLU A 50 -0.45 14.14 0.17
N LEU A 51 -0.27 13.21 -0.76
CA LEU A 51 0.74 13.32 -1.82
C LEU A 51 0.44 14.47 -2.78
N SER A 52 -0.82 14.65 -3.18
CA SER A 52 -1.24 15.72 -4.10
C SER A 52 -1.15 17.14 -3.52
N LYS A 53 -0.96 17.28 -2.21
CA LYS A 53 -0.62 18.57 -1.59
C LYS A 53 0.83 18.99 -1.82
N LYS A 54 1.70 18.05 -2.13
CA LYS A 54 3.15 18.26 -2.26
C LYS A 54 3.57 18.54 -3.70
N ALA A 55 2.93 17.90 -4.67
CA ALA A 55 3.19 18.06 -6.09
C ALA A 55 1.92 17.78 -6.89
N LYS A 56 1.80 18.38 -8.08
CA LYS A 56 0.72 18.07 -9.02
C LYS A 56 1.02 16.72 -9.70
N ILE A 57 0.36 15.66 -9.24
CA ILE A 57 0.53 14.28 -9.70
C ILE A 57 -0.69 13.77 -10.48
N GLN A 58 -0.50 12.72 -11.26
CA GLN A 58 -1.59 11.90 -11.79
C GLN A 58 -1.91 10.82 -10.76
N ALA A 59 -2.91 11.08 -9.92
CA ALA A 59 -3.28 10.23 -8.79
C ALA A 59 -4.27 9.15 -9.22
N ASN A 60 -3.88 7.89 -9.07
CA ASN A 60 -4.70 6.72 -9.34
C ASN A 60 -4.78 5.83 -8.10
N GLY A 61 -5.97 5.44 -7.69
CA GLY A 61 -6.20 4.55 -6.55
C GLY A 61 -7.04 3.34 -6.94
N ILE A 62 -6.68 2.18 -6.45
CA ILE A 62 -7.49 0.97 -6.55
C ILE A 62 -7.74 0.34 -5.19
N ASP A 63 -8.93 -0.18 -5.00
CA ASP A 63 -9.32 -0.94 -3.82
C ASP A 63 -10.40 -1.96 -4.20
N ILE A 64 -10.44 -3.09 -3.50
CA ILE A 64 -11.48 -4.11 -3.71
C ILE A 64 -12.83 -3.70 -3.09
N SER A 65 -12.83 -2.75 -2.18
CA SER A 65 -14.01 -2.26 -1.47
C SER A 65 -14.74 -1.18 -2.27
N GLU A 66 -15.92 -1.49 -2.81
CA GLU A 66 -16.78 -0.54 -3.51
C GLU A 66 -17.10 0.69 -2.65
N ASN A 67 -17.36 0.50 -1.34
CA ASN A 67 -17.70 1.59 -0.44
C ASN A 67 -16.50 2.52 -0.17
N MET A 68 -15.28 1.99 -0.11
CA MET A 68 -14.06 2.79 -0.01
C MET A 68 -13.86 3.62 -1.28
N ILE A 69 -13.99 3.02 -2.45
CA ILE A 69 -13.88 3.72 -3.74
C ILE A 69 -14.98 4.77 -3.91
N CYS A 70 -16.21 4.46 -3.53
CA CYS A 70 -17.30 5.46 -3.54
C CYS A 70 -16.96 6.67 -2.65
N SER A 71 -16.49 6.42 -1.43
CA SER A 71 -16.04 7.46 -0.51
C SER A 71 -14.87 8.27 -1.09
N ALA A 72 -13.88 7.62 -1.70
CA ALA A 72 -12.73 8.28 -2.32
C ALA A 72 -13.15 9.21 -3.46
N LYS A 73 -14.02 8.74 -4.37
CA LYS A 73 -14.56 9.55 -5.49
C LYS A 73 -15.33 10.77 -5.03
N MET A 74 -16.17 10.61 -4.00
CA MET A 74 -16.91 11.75 -3.42
C MET A 74 -15.99 12.78 -2.77
N ARG A 75 -14.94 12.34 -2.08
CA ARG A 75 -14.01 13.22 -1.37
C ARG A 75 -13.01 13.91 -2.29
N TYR A 76 -12.59 13.23 -3.37
CA TYR A 76 -11.51 13.67 -4.25
C TYR A 76 -11.87 13.48 -5.73
N PRO A 77 -12.86 14.24 -6.26
CA PRO A 77 -13.40 14.04 -7.60
C PRO A 77 -12.40 14.29 -8.75
N ASN A 78 -11.29 14.93 -8.47
CA ASN A 78 -10.23 15.22 -9.44
C ASN A 78 -9.15 14.11 -9.51
N MET A 79 -9.32 13.00 -8.79
CA MET A 79 -8.42 11.85 -8.81
C MET A 79 -9.14 10.64 -9.42
N SER A 80 -8.37 9.69 -9.94
CA SER A 80 -8.93 8.47 -10.51
C SER A 80 -9.01 7.37 -9.44
N PHE A 81 -10.19 6.77 -9.26
CA PHE A 81 -10.38 5.66 -8.33
C PHE A 81 -11.20 4.54 -8.99
N GLU A 82 -10.75 3.30 -8.85
CA GLU A 82 -11.42 2.15 -9.46
C GLU A 82 -11.52 0.97 -8.49
N VAL A 83 -12.63 0.23 -8.57
CA VAL A 83 -12.79 -1.03 -7.84
C VAL A 83 -12.03 -2.10 -8.59
N LYS A 84 -10.87 -2.50 -8.07
CA LYS A 84 -10.00 -3.50 -8.68
C LYS A 84 -9.24 -4.29 -7.61
N PRO A 85 -8.87 -5.55 -7.89
CA PRO A 85 -7.98 -6.31 -7.02
C PRO A 85 -6.55 -5.75 -7.06
N CYS A 86 -5.77 -6.05 -6.02
CA CYS A 86 -4.36 -5.68 -5.97
C CYS A 86 -3.48 -6.46 -6.96
N TYR A 87 -4.00 -7.54 -7.55
CA TYR A 87 -3.29 -8.42 -8.48
C TYR A 87 -4.28 -9.18 -9.36
N PRO A 88 -4.03 -9.29 -10.70
CA PRO A 88 -2.99 -8.58 -11.47
C PRO A 88 -3.25 -7.08 -11.59
N LEU A 89 -2.21 -6.28 -11.89
CA LEU A 89 -2.34 -4.85 -12.14
C LEU A 89 -2.70 -4.57 -13.60
N GLU A 90 -3.84 -3.93 -13.83
CA GLU A 90 -4.32 -3.61 -15.18
C GLU A 90 -3.73 -2.30 -15.73
N TRP A 91 -2.40 -2.17 -15.68
CA TRP A 91 -1.64 -1.05 -16.25
C TRP A 91 -0.66 -1.55 -17.31
N SER A 92 -0.36 -0.68 -18.27
CA SER A 92 0.66 -0.95 -19.29
C SER A 92 2.05 -1.08 -18.64
N ASN A 93 2.94 -1.81 -19.32
CA ASN A 93 4.34 -1.86 -18.90
C ASN A 93 4.93 -0.46 -18.85
N GLU A 94 5.77 -0.20 -17.85
CA GLU A 94 6.54 1.04 -17.73
C GLU A 94 5.69 2.33 -17.80
N SER A 95 4.50 2.32 -17.17
CA SER A 95 3.57 3.45 -17.18
C SER A 95 3.48 4.22 -15.86
N ILE A 96 3.93 3.64 -14.74
CA ILE A 96 3.81 4.18 -13.38
C ILE A 96 5.17 4.65 -12.86
N ASP A 97 5.22 5.83 -12.23
CA ASP A 97 6.44 6.33 -11.58
C ASP A 97 6.55 5.82 -10.15
N ILE A 98 5.44 5.84 -9.41
CA ILE A 98 5.40 5.49 -7.99
C ILE A 98 4.21 4.58 -7.70
N ILE A 99 4.47 3.48 -7.00
CA ILE A 99 3.43 2.61 -6.44
C ILE A 99 3.47 2.73 -4.92
N THR A 100 2.31 2.88 -4.28
CA THR A 100 2.17 2.89 -2.83
C THR A 100 1.24 1.78 -2.35
N VAL A 101 1.54 1.22 -1.17
CA VAL A 101 0.67 0.31 -0.41
C VAL A 101 0.74 0.72 1.06
N CYS A 102 -0.37 1.11 1.66
CA CYS A 102 -0.40 1.56 3.04
C CYS A 102 -1.34 0.72 3.90
N CYS A 103 -0.79 0.00 4.88
CA CYS A 103 -1.51 -0.88 5.81
C CYS A 103 -2.40 -1.91 5.11
N ALA A 104 -1.90 -2.51 4.02
CA ALA A 104 -2.66 -3.45 3.22
C ALA A 104 -1.86 -4.64 2.69
N PHE A 105 -0.52 -4.56 2.63
CA PHE A 105 0.31 -5.62 2.06
C PHE A 105 0.17 -6.95 2.82
N HIS A 106 -0.10 -6.91 4.11
CA HIS A 106 -0.37 -8.08 4.96
C HIS A 106 -1.68 -8.83 4.61
N HIS A 107 -2.53 -8.26 3.76
CA HIS A 107 -3.75 -8.90 3.24
C HIS A 107 -3.53 -9.59 1.88
N PHE A 108 -2.37 -9.43 1.24
CA PHE A 108 -2.17 -9.95 -0.12
C PHE A 108 -1.89 -11.47 -0.10
N ASP A 109 -2.75 -12.23 -0.78
CA ASP A 109 -2.63 -13.70 -0.91
C ASP A 109 -1.41 -14.10 -1.76
N ASN A 110 -1.05 -13.29 -2.76
CA ASN A 110 0.09 -13.52 -3.65
C ASN A 110 1.05 -12.32 -3.69
N PRO A 111 1.82 -12.08 -2.61
CA PRO A 111 2.73 -10.93 -2.54
C PRO A 111 3.83 -10.98 -3.60
N GLN A 112 4.34 -12.17 -3.95
CA GLN A 112 5.36 -12.33 -4.99
C GLN A 112 4.81 -11.97 -6.38
N GLY A 113 3.59 -12.40 -6.70
CA GLY A 113 2.90 -12.04 -7.95
C GLY A 113 2.66 -10.53 -8.03
N PHE A 114 2.19 -9.91 -6.95
CA PHE A 114 2.02 -8.46 -6.86
C PHE A 114 3.34 -7.70 -7.11
N VAL A 115 4.44 -8.11 -6.46
CA VAL A 115 5.74 -7.43 -6.62
C VAL A 115 6.30 -7.60 -8.04
N ASN A 116 6.05 -8.75 -8.70
CA ASN A 116 6.39 -8.92 -10.12
C ASN A 116 5.59 -7.96 -11.02
N GLU A 117 4.30 -7.78 -10.74
CA GLU A 117 3.47 -6.82 -11.46
C GLU A 117 3.92 -5.37 -11.20
N CYS A 118 4.24 -5.02 -9.95
CA CYS A 118 4.85 -3.72 -9.65
C CYS A 118 6.07 -3.48 -10.54
N LYS A 119 6.97 -4.46 -10.63
CA LYS A 119 8.15 -4.36 -11.49
C LYS A 119 7.80 -4.19 -12.97
N ARG A 120 6.77 -4.88 -13.46
CA ARG A 120 6.33 -4.77 -14.86
C ARG A 120 5.80 -3.38 -15.18
N VAL A 121 4.90 -2.85 -14.34
CA VAL A 121 4.20 -1.58 -14.61
C VAL A 121 5.02 -0.34 -14.27
N LEU A 122 5.99 -0.45 -13.35
CA LEU A 122 6.90 0.66 -13.03
C LEU A 122 7.77 1.04 -14.22
N LYS A 123 7.92 2.33 -14.46
CA LYS A 123 8.91 2.91 -15.36
C LYS A 123 10.33 2.57 -14.90
N LYS A 124 11.33 2.78 -15.77
CA LYS A 124 12.74 2.75 -15.38
C LYS A 124 12.97 3.73 -14.21
N ASN A 125 13.61 3.26 -13.16
CA ASN A 125 13.82 4.00 -11.90
C ASN A 125 12.53 4.33 -11.12
N GLY A 126 11.39 3.76 -11.50
CA GLY A 126 10.16 3.86 -10.71
C GLY A 126 10.31 3.14 -9.36
N THR A 127 9.52 3.57 -8.38
CA THR A 127 9.71 3.16 -6.99
C THR A 127 8.43 2.62 -6.37
N VAL A 128 8.54 1.52 -5.61
CA VAL A 128 7.48 1.02 -4.71
C VAL A 128 7.75 1.51 -3.30
N TYR A 129 6.71 1.99 -2.64
CA TYR A 129 6.71 2.32 -1.22
C TYR A 129 5.63 1.50 -0.51
N ILE A 130 6.02 0.82 0.56
CA ILE A 130 5.08 0.08 1.42
C ILE A 130 5.21 0.58 2.85
N ALA A 131 4.09 0.76 3.53
CA ALA A 131 4.02 0.91 4.97
C ALA A 131 3.04 -0.13 5.52
N ASP A 132 3.47 -0.93 6.49
CA ASP A 132 2.65 -2.01 7.03
C ASP A 132 2.83 -2.14 8.55
N PRO A 133 1.90 -2.76 9.27
CA PRO A 133 2.03 -3.02 10.69
C PRO A 133 3.32 -3.76 11.04
N ASN A 134 3.98 -3.32 12.13
CA ASN A 134 5.16 -4.00 12.67
C ASN A 134 4.89 -4.49 14.09
N PHE A 135 5.02 -5.79 14.27
CA PHE A 135 4.91 -6.42 15.57
C PHE A 135 6.21 -7.16 15.94
N GLY A 136 6.48 -7.28 17.23
CA GLY A 136 7.60 -8.07 17.72
C GLY A 136 7.54 -9.53 17.24
N ALA A 137 8.68 -10.22 17.20
CA ALA A 137 8.80 -11.57 16.62
C ALA A 137 7.81 -12.57 17.22
N VAL A 138 7.60 -12.52 18.54
CA VAL A 138 6.69 -13.44 19.25
C VAL A 138 5.24 -13.19 18.85
N VAL A 139 4.79 -11.90 18.85
CA VAL A 139 3.42 -11.53 18.46
C VAL A 139 3.17 -11.89 17.00
N ARG A 140 4.13 -11.60 16.12
CA ARG A 140 4.06 -11.95 14.69
C ARG A 140 3.95 -13.47 14.49
N PHE A 141 4.74 -14.26 15.21
CA PHE A 141 4.66 -15.73 15.15
C PHE A 141 3.27 -16.23 15.56
N ILE A 142 2.76 -15.76 16.69
CA ILE A 142 1.43 -16.14 17.19
C ILE A 142 0.33 -15.72 16.19
N ALA A 143 0.37 -14.49 15.69
CA ALA A 143 -0.59 -13.98 14.71
C ALA A 143 -0.57 -14.83 13.44
N ASN A 144 0.59 -15.05 12.83
CA ASN A 144 0.72 -15.78 11.57
C ASN A 144 0.38 -17.29 11.70
N LYS A 145 0.66 -17.93 12.84
CA LYS A 145 0.48 -19.37 13.01
C LYS A 145 -0.84 -19.77 13.64
N LEU A 146 -1.34 -18.96 14.58
CA LEU A 146 -2.47 -19.34 15.44
C LEU A 146 -3.70 -18.48 15.26
N TRP A 147 -3.57 -17.25 14.75
CA TRP A 147 -4.70 -16.33 14.63
C TRP A 147 -5.21 -16.22 13.19
N PHE A 148 -4.37 -15.81 12.26
CA PHE A 148 -4.80 -15.50 10.88
C PHE A 148 -5.38 -16.69 10.12
N PRO A 149 -4.89 -17.95 10.24
CA PRO A 149 -5.51 -19.08 9.57
C PRO A 149 -6.97 -19.33 9.94
N PHE A 150 -7.40 -18.79 11.11
CA PHE A 150 -8.77 -18.96 11.63
C PHE A 150 -9.55 -17.63 11.69
N SER A 151 -8.90 -16.51 11.35
CA SER A 151 -9.52 -15.18 11.39
C SER A 151 -10.32 -14.88 10.13
N LYS A 152 -11.46 -14.19 10.32
CA LYS A 152 -12.27 -13.64 9.22
C LYS A 152 -11.91 -12.20 8.90
N SER A 153 -10.82 -11.66 9.46
CA SER A 153 -10.38 -10.27 9.25
C SER A 153 -9.81 -10.01 7.86
N GLY A 154 -9.41 -11.06 7.14
CA GLY A 154 -8.74 -10.96 5.85
C GLY A 154 -7.22 -10.77 5.96
N ASP A 155 -6.67 -10.79 7.18
CA ASP A 155 -5.22 -10.77 7.38
C ASP A 155 -4.63 -12.11 6.96
N VAL A 156 -3.62 -12.07 6.09
CA VAL A 156 -2.92 -13.27 5.60
C VAL A 156 -1.61 -13.47 6.34
N ARG A 157 -0.77 -12.42 6.41
CA ARG A 157 0.56 -12.55 7.02
C ARG A 157 1.17 -11.21 7.38
N ILE A 158 1.68 -11.08 8.60
CA ILE A 158 2.57 -9.98 8.99
C ILE A 158 4.01 -10.34 8.64
N TYR A 159 4.66 -9.46 7.89
CA TYR A 159 6.02 -9.67 7.40
C TYR A 159 7.06 -9.08 8.36
N SER A 160 8.20 -9.75 8.50
CA SER A 160 9.41 -9.17 9.08
C SER A 160 10.12 -8.30 8.05
N LYS A 161 11.04 -7.45 8.52
CA LYS A 161 11.94 -6.69 7.65
C LYS A 161 12.63 -7.60 6.62
N LYS A 162 13.23 -8.71 7.07
CA LYS A 162 13.96 -9.65 6.22
C LYS A 162 13.08 -10.31 5.17
N GLU A 163 11.87 -10.73 5.54
CA GLU A 163 10.92 -11.33 4.59
C GLU A 163 10.49 -10.33 3.50
N LEU A 164 10.25 -9.06 3.87
CA LEU A 164 9.97 -8.02 2.88
C LEU A 164 11.16 -7.81 1.92
N GLU A 165 12.37 -7.70 2.46
CA GLU A 165 13.58 -7.57 1.66
C GLU A 165 13.74 -8.75 0.67
N GLU A 166 13.57 -9.99 1.14
CA GLU A 166 13.66 -11.19 0.32
C GLU A 166 12.64 -11.22 -0.82
N ILE A 167 11.37 -10.84 -0.57
CA ILE A 167 10.33 -10.80 -1.60
C ILE A 167 10.75 -9.87 -2.76
N PHE A 168 11.25 -8.67 -2.43
CA PHE A 168 11.64 -7.68 -3.45
C PHE A 168 12.95 -8.05 -4.16
N TYR A 169 13.94 -8.58 -3.46
CA TYR A 169 15.18 -9.07 -4.08
C TYR A 169 14.92 -10.25 -5.02
N ASN A 170 14.03 -11.16 -4.66
CA ASN A 170 13.62 -12.27 -5.52
C ASN A 170 12.97 -11.79 -6.84
N CYS A 171 12.30 -10.64 -6.81
CA CYS A 171 11.80 -9.95 -8.01
C CYS A 171 12.84 -9.06 -8.69
N ARG A 172 14.12 -9.10 -8.24
CA ARG A 172 15.23 -8.35 -8.84
C ARG A 172 15.05 -6.82 -8.83
N PHE A 173 14.50 -6.27 -7.76
CA PHE A 173 14.60 -4.83 -7.49
C PHE A 173 16.05 -4.50 -7.16
N LYS A 174 16.56 -3.35 -7.67
CA LYS A 174 17.98 -2.97 -7.54
C LYS A 174 18.32 -2.48 -6.16
N THR A 175 17.44 -1.63 -5.61
CA THR A 175 17.61 -1.04 -4.28
C THR A 175 16.40 -1.43 -3.44
N VAL A 176 16.64 -2.03 -2.30
CA VAL A 176 15.59 -2.37 -1.34
C VAL A 176 16.02 -1.86 0.03
N GLN A 177 15.30 -0.89 0.54
CA GLN A 177 15.53 -0.30 1.85
C GLN A 177 14.32 -0.58 2.74
N VAL A 178 14.54 -1.24 3.86
CA VAL A 178 13.48 -1.53 4.84
C VAL A 178 13.91 -1.01 6.20
N TYR A 179 13.04 -0.24 6.84
CA TYR A 179 13.28 0.27 8.19
C TYR A 179 12.04 0.14 9.06
N ARG A 180 12.21 0.31 10.36
CA ARG A 180 11.14 0.31 11.35
C ARG A 180 11.03 1.68 11.99
N LYS A 181 9.80 2.15 12.17
CA LYS A 181 9.53 3.39 12.91
C LYS A 181 8.21 3.25 13.66
N GLY A 182 8.25 3.46 14.97
CA GLY A 182 7.08 3.27 15.82
C GLY A 182 6.46 1.88 15.67
N LYS A 183 5.19 1.84 15.30
CA LYS A 183 4.42 0.61 15.07
C LYS A 183 4.42 0.14 13.61
N GLY A 184 5.24 0.74 12.75
CA GLY A 184 5.30 0.45 11.32
C GLY A 184 6.61 -0.15 10.86
N VAL A 185 6.54 -0.95 9.80
CA VAL A 185 7.64 -1.32 8.92
C VAL A 185 7.43 -0.62 7.58
N PHE A 186 8.49 -0.04 7.04
CA PHE A 186 8.47 0.77 5.82
C PHE A 186 9.48 0.22 4.84
N LEU A 187 9.08 0.17 3.56
CA LEU A 187 9.92 -0.28 2.47
C LEU A 187 9.93 0.77 1.36
N LYS A 188 11.12 1.01 0.82
CA LYS A 188 11.36 1.67 -0.47
C LYS A 188 12.13 0.71 -1.37
N ALA A 189 11.63 0.44 -2.57
CA ALA A 189 12.29 -0.43 -3.54
C ALA A 189 12.28 0.20 -4.94
N GLU A 190 13.45 0.30 -5.59
CA GLU A 190 13.63 0.89 -6.92
C GLU A 190 13.81 -0.22 -7.96
N LYS A 191 13.13 -0.06 -9.13
CA LYS A 191 13.19 -0.98 -10.28
C LYS A 191 14.56 -1.02 -10.95
#